data_ff27924690178166858d496a338bde4f
#
_entry.id   ff27924690178166858d496a338bde4f
#
_cell.length_a   1.000
_cell.length_b   1.000
_cell.length_c   1.000
_cell.angle_alpha   90.00
_cell.angle_beta   90.00
_cell.angle_gamma   90.00
#
_symmetry.space_group_name_H-M   'P 1'
#
loop_
_entity.id
_entity.type
_entity.pdbx_description
1 polymer ?
#
loop_
_entity_poly.entity_id
_entity_poly.type
_entity_poly.pdbx_seq_one_letter_code
_entity_poly.pdbx_strand_id
1 'polypeptide(L)'
;MDAQGCGIYDTGCRTKRRVYFVVTEAKPNFIEAQCVAKGMRMTEQRRVIARVLADSADHPDVEELYRRCSQIDEHISISTVYRTVKLFEDSGIITRHDFREGRARYEQMSESHHDHLINLRSGQVIEFQSEEIERLQREVARKLGYKLVDHRLELYAVPLDDDKKR
;
A
#
# COMPACT_ATOMS: atom_id res chain seq x y z
N MET A 1 36.15 10.87 -1.07
CA MET A 1 37.13 9.84 -0.72
C MET A 1 36.39 8.90 0.21
N ASP A 2 35.99 7.68 -0.10
CA ASP A 2 36.58 6.62 -0.88
C ASP A 2 35.48 5.77 -1.52
N ALA A 3 35.70 5.46 -2.80
CA ALA A 3 35.00 4.41 -3.53
C ALA A 3 35.69 3.09 -3.21
N GLN A 4 34.95 2.06 -2.82
CA GLN A 4 35.47 0.68 -2.85
C GLN A 4 34.32 -0.32 -2.94
N GLY A 5 34.43 -1.18 -3.97
CA GLY A 5 33.67 -2.40 -4.12
C GLY A 5 33.39 -2.80 -5.56
N CYS A 6 34.42 -2.77 -6.45
CA CYS A 6 34.31 -3.32 -7.78
C CYS A 6 34.74 -4.81 -7.74
N GLY A 7 33.80 -5.73 -7.73
CA GLY A 7 34.07 -7.16 -7.94
C GLY A 7 34.12 -7.47 -9.44
N ILE A 8 35.30 -7.88 -9.94
CA ILE A 8 35.54 -8.28 -11.33
C ILE A 8 35.43 -9.81 -11.40
N TYR A 9 34.50 -10.33 -12.21
CA TYR A 9 34.48 -11.72 -12.62
C TYR A 9 34.89 -11.79 -14.11
N ASP A 10 36.03 -12.45 -14.38
CA ASP A 10 36.58 -12.68 -15.72
C ASP A 10 36.06 -14.04 -16.24
N THR A 11 35.17 -14.00 -17.23
CA THR A 11 34.84 -15.20 -18.02
C THR A 11 35.40 -15.02 -19.43
N GLY A 12 36.48 -15.76 -19.72
CA GLY A 12 37.18 -15.71 -20.99
C GLY A 12 36.31 -16.15 -22.17
N CYS A 13 35.87 -15.19 -22.99
CA CYS A 13 35.47 -15.40 -24.37
C CYS A 13 35.74 -14.14 -25.21
N ARG A 14 36.24 -14.38 -26.42
CA ARG A 14 36.70 -13.36 -27.40
C ARG A 14 35.53 -12.48 -27.86
N THR A 15 35.39 -11.36 -27.28
CA THR A 15 34.85 -10.05 -27.69
C THR A 15 34.37 -9.33 -26.45
N LYS A 16 35.25 -8.50 -25.88
CA LYS A 16 35.02 -7.82 -24.62
C LYS A 16 34.01 -6.68 -24.83
N ARG A 17 32.70 -6.94 -24.64
CA ARG A 17 31.75 -5.91 -24.22
C ARG A 17 31.63 -6.01 -22.71
N ARG A 18 32.27 -5.10 -22.00
CA ARG A 18 32.01 -4.95 -20.54
C ARG A 18 30.59 -4.46 -20.35
N VAL A 19 29.72 -5.34 -19.89
CA VAL A 19 28.38 -4.95 -19.40
C VAL A 19 28.53 -4.64 -17.92
N TYR A 20 28.43 -3.38 -17.57
CA TYR A 20 28.37 -2.96 -16.16
C TYR A 20 26.95 -3.08 -15.71
N PHE A 21 26.66 -4.06 -14.86
CA PHE A 21 25.42 -4.06 -14.08
C PHE A 21 25.62 -3.09 -12.91
N VAL A 22 25.07 -1.89 -13.04
CA VAL A 22 24.89 -1.01 -11.88
C VAL A 22 23.69 -1.58 -11.11
N VAL A 23 23.94 -2.35 -10.07
CA VAL A 23 22.93 -2.68 -9.07
C VAL A 23 22.70 -1.40 -8.29
N THR A 24 21.79 -0.56 -8.77
CA THR A 24 21.23 0.51 -7.94
C THR A 24 20.43 -0.16 -6.85
N GLU A 25 20.92 -0.15 -5.62
CA GLU A 25 20.12 -0.45 -4.46
C GLU A 25 18.92 0.53 -4.48
N ALA A 26 17.74 0.03 -4.86
CA ALA A 26 16.55 0.82 -4.83
C ALA A 26 16.35 1.27 -3.38
N LYS A 27 16.18 2.58 -3.16
CA LYS A 27 15.86 3.09 -1.82
C LYS A 27 14.68 2.31 -1.29
N PRO A 28 14.73 1.85 -0.03
CA PRO A 28 13.61 1.13 0.56
C PRO A 28 12.37 2.02 0.50
N ASN A 29 11.24 1.45 0.09
CA ASN A 29 9.98 2.16 0.15
C ASN A 29 9.56 2.36 1.62
N PHE A 30 8.54 3.18 1.85
CA PHE A 30 8.09 3.50 3.21
C PHE A 30 7.75 2.24 4.02
N ILE A 31 7.04 1.27 3.44
CA ILE A 31 6.67 0.00 4.10
C ILE A 31 7.92 -0.79 4.49
N GLU A 32 8.90 -0.91 3.58
CA GLU A 32 10.18 -1.58 3.89
C GLU A 32 10.92 -0.89 5.03
N ALA A 33 11.00 0.45 4.99
CA ALA A 33 11.66 1.23 6.02
C ALA A 33 11.00 1.03 7.40
N GLN A 34 9.66 1.02 7.45
CA GLN A 34 8.90 0.73 8.67
C GLN A 34 9.13 -0.70 9.18
N CYS A 35 9.17 -1.69 8.27
CA CYS A 35 9.48 -3.07 8.63
C CYS A 35 10.86 -3.17 9.30
N VAL A 36 11.87 -2.55 8.71
CA VAL A 36 13.24 -2.55 9.24
C VAL A 36 13.30 -1.84 10.58
N ALA A 37 12.64 -0.68 10.72
CA ALA A 37 12.60 0.09 11.97
C ALA A 37 11.95 -0.71 13.12
N LYS A 38 10.99 -1.60 12.80
CA LYS A 38 10.35 -2.51 13.76
C LYS A 38 11.12 -3.83 13.95
N GLY A 39 12.33 -3.96 13.42
CA GLY A 39 13.17 -5.15 13.55
C GLY A 39 12.67 -6.36 12.75
N MET A 40 11.81 -6.16 11.78
CA MET A 40 11.25 -7.25 10.97
C MET A 40 12.26 -7.73 9.93
N ARG A 41 12.45 -9.06 9.88
CA ARG A 41 13.29 -9.66 8.83
C ARG A 41 12.60 -9.53 7.46
N MET A 42 13.23 -8.80 6.54
CA MET A 42 12.77 -8.65 5.17
C MET A 42 13.38 -9.74 4.28
N THR A 43 12.51 -10.62 3.76
CA THR A 43 12.85 -11.56 2.69
C THR A 43 12.56 -10.90 1.34
N GLU A 44 13.11 -11.46 0.24
CA GLU A 44 12.87 -10.91 -1.10
C GLU A 44 11.37 -10.85 -1.44
N GLN A 45 10.64 -11.92 -1.15
CA GLN A 45 9.18 -11.95 -1.35
C GLN A 45 8.45 -10.86 -0.54
N ARG A 46 8.86 -10.60 0.71
CA ARG A 46 8.29 -9.50 1.50
C ARG A 46 8.60 -8.13 0.91
N ARG A 47 9.79 -7.95 0.31
CA ARG A 47 10.15 -6.69 -0.37
C ARG A 47 9.28 -6.47 -1.60
N VAL A 48 9.04 -7.51 -2.40
CA VAL A 48 8.14 -7.42 -3.55
C VAL A 48 6.74 -7.03 -3.10
N ILE A 49 6.18 -7.70 -2.09
CA ILE A 49 4.83 -7.42 -1.57
C ILE A 49 4.76 -5.99 -1.00
N ALA A 50 5.76 -5.57 -0.22
CA ALA A 50 5.84 -4.22 0.34
C ALA A 50 5.88 -3.14 -0.76
N ARG A 51 6.64 -3.38 -1.83
CA ARG A 51 6.74 -2.46 -2.97
C ARG A 51 5.43 -2.34 -3.73
N VAL A 52 4.84 -3.47 -4.10
CA VAL A 52 3.55 -3.50 -4.80
C VAL A 52 2.47 -2.78 -4.00
N LEU A 53 2.42 -3.00 -2.69
CA LEU A 53 1.45 -2.34 -1.82
C LEU A 53 1.70 -0.83 -1.70
N ALA A 54 2.96 -0.40 -1.55
CA ALA A 54 3.32 1.01 -1.45
C ALA A 54 3.04 1.79 -2.76
N ASP A 55 3.15 1.12 -3.91
CA ASP A 55 2.88 1.71 -5.23
C ASP A 55 1.39 1.67 -5.59
N SER A 56 0.54 1.07 -4.75
CA SER A 56 -0.90 0.90 -5.00
C SER A 56 -1.69 2.06 -4.39
N ALA A 57 -2.29 2.90 -5.23
CA ALA A 57 -3.21 3.97 -4.82
C ALA A 57 -4.69 3.54 -4.77
N ASP A 58 -4.99 2.29 -5.09
CA ASP A 58 -6.34 1.77 -5.31
C ASP A 58 -6.85 0.82 -4.20
N HIS A 59 -6.16 0.74 -3.08
CA HIS A 59 -6.50 -0.12 -1.93
C HIS A 59 -6.79 -1.57 -2.36
N PRO A 60 -5.77 -2.30 -2.85
CA PRO A 60 -5.97 -3.66 -3.36
C PRO A 60 -6.39 -4.63 -2.25
N ASP A 61 -7.19 -5.64 -2.60
CA ASP A 61 -7.37 -6.82 -1.77
C ASP A 61 -6.20 -7.79 -1.91
N VAL A 62 -6.19 -8.88 -1.13
CA VAL A 62 -5.08 -9.86 -1.16
C VAL A 62 -4.98 -10.59 -2.51
N GLU A 63 -6.10 -10.83 -3.19
CA GLU A 63 -6.10 -11.49 -4.50
C GLU A 63 -5.46 -10.60 -5.56
N GLU A 64 -5.80 -9.32 -5.56
CA GLU A 64 -5.18 -8.33 -6.46
C GLU A 64 -3.71 -8.11 -6.15
N LEU A 65 -3.33 -8.03 -4.86
CA LEU A 65 -1.93 -7.98 -4.45
C LEU A 65 -1.16 -9.22 -4.95
N TYR A 66 -1.74 -10.41 -4.79
CA TYR A 66 -1.13 -11.64 -5.29
C TYR A 66 -0.95 -11.58 -6.81
N ARG A 67 -1.97 -11.16 -7.55
CA ARG A 67 -1.91 -11.04 -9.01
C ARG A 67 -0.76 -10.11 -9.45
N ARG A 68 -0.59 -8.95 -8.79
CA ARG A 68 0.48 -8.00 -9.08
C ARG A 68 1.85 -8.54 -8.68
N CYS A 69 1.97 -9.13 -7.50
CA CYS A 69 3.23 -9.70 -7.01
C CYS A 69 3.72 -10.85 -7.87
N SER A 70 2.83 -11.75 -8.32
CA SER A 70 3.18 -12.90 -9.17
C SER A 70 3.69 -12.50 -10.56
N GLN A 71 3.40 -11.29 -11.04
CA GLN A 71 3.99 -10.74 -12.27
C GLN A 71 5.47 -10.32 -12.09
N ILE A 72 5.89 -10.08 -10.85
CA ILE A 72 7.26 -9.67 -10.52
C ILE A 72 8.09 -10.91 -10.10
N ASP A 73 7.50 -11.77 -9.29
CA ASP A 73 8.13 -13.01 -8.81
C ASP A 73 7.08 -14.14 -8.82
N GLU A 74 7.17 -15.05 -9.79
CA GLU A 74 6.27 -16.19 -9.97
C GLU A 74 6.30 -17.22 -8.83
N HIS A 75 7.33 -17.19 -7.97
CA HIS A 75 7.46 -18.07 -6.82
C HIS A 75 6.66 -17.58 -5.60
N ILE A 76 6.07 -16.39 -5.65
CA ILE A 76 5.21 -15.90 -4.59
C ILE A 76 3.86 -16.63 -4.65
N SER A 77 3.51 -17.32 -3.56
CA SER A 77 2.20 -17.93 -3.42
C SER A 77 1.20 -17.01 -2.76
N ILE A 78 -0.09 -17.23 -3.02
CA ILE A 78 -1.17 -16.46 -2.37
C ILE A 78 -1.10 -16.56 -0.83
N SER A 79 -0.72 -17.73 -0.31
CA SER A 79 -0.53 -17.93 1.14
C SER A 79 0.64 -17.12 1.71
N THR A 80 1.66 -16.84 0.89
CA THR A 80 2.77 -15.94 1.26
C THR A 80 2.28 -14.50 1.35
N VAL A 81 1.45 -14.06 0.39
CA VAL A 81 0.86 -12.73 0.41
C VAL A 81 -0.03 -12.56 1.65
N TYR A 82 -0.96 -13.48 1.90
CA TYR A 82 -1.82 -13.47 3.09
C TYR A 82 -1.02 -13.32 4.39
N ARG A 83 -0.01 -14.15 4.58
CA ARG A 83 0.83 -14.11 5.80
C ARG A 83 1.62 -12.83 5.92
N THR A 84 2.11 -12.29 4.82
CA THR A 84 2.88 -11.05 4.82
C THR A 84 2.01 -9.84 5.10
N VAL A 85 0.84 -9.75 4.45
CA VAL A 85 -0.15 -8.70 4.68
C VAL A 85 -0.61 -8.71 6.14
N LYS A 86 -0.94 -9.90 6.68
CA LYS A 86 -1.31 -10.04 8.09
C LYS A 86 -0.19 -9.60 9.04
N LEU A 87 1.06 -9.93 8.73
CA LEU A 87 2.20 -9.48 9.51
C LEU A 87 2.36 -7.96 9.50
N PHE A 88 2.17 -7.32 8.35
CA PHE A 88 2.25 -5.86 8.22
C PHE A 88 1.10 -5.17 8.96
N GLU A 89 -0.12 -5.71 8.88
CA GLU A 89 -1.30 -5.25 9.62
C GLU A 89 -1.07 -5.35 11.13
N ASP A 90 -0.68 -6.51 11.64
CA ASP A 90 -0.45 -6.75 13.06
C ASP A 90 0.69 -5.88 13.64
N SER A 91 1.61 -5.47 12.76
CA SER A 91 2.71 -4.56 13.12
C SER A 91 2.34 -3.08 12.98
N GLY A 92 1.11 -2.75 12.56
CA GLY A 92 0.67 -1.38 12.35
C GLY A 92 1.50 -0.66 11.27
N ILE A 93 1.83 -1.34 10.18
CA ILE A 93 2.54 -0.78 9.02
C ILE A 93 1.54 -0.45 7.90
N ILE A 94 0.48 -1.24 7.83
CA ILE A 94 -0.63 -1.04 6.90
C ILE A 94 -1.96 -1.03 7.64
N THR A 95 -2.96 -0.41 7.03
CA THR A 95 -4.33 -0.37 7.53
C THR A 95 -5.20 -1.29 6.70
N ARG A 96 -6.10 -1.99 7.40
CA ARG A 96 -7.12 -2.85 6.80
C ARG A 96 -8.45 -2.12 6.81
N HIS A 97 -9.11 -2.07 5.66
CA HIS A 97 -10.47 -1.54 5.50
C HIS A 97 -11.44 -2.64 5.08
N ASP A 98 -12.67 -2.55 5.57
CA ASP A 98 -13.78 -3.39 5.14
C ASP A 98 -14.91 -2.49 4.64
N PHE A 99 -14.96 -2.29 3.32
CA PHE A 99 -15.93 -1.41 2.66
C PHE A 99 -17.25 -2.10 2.31
N ARG A 100 -17.70 -3.07 3.11
CA ARG A 100 -18.95 -3.82 2.94
C ARG A 100 -19.05 -4.66 1.66
N GLU A 101 -17.94 -4.84 0.94
CA GLU A 101 -17.87 -5.67 -0.28
C GLU A 101 -17.55 -7.14 0.05
N GLY A 102 -17.42 -7.48 1.33
CA GLY A 102 -17.04 -8.83 1.79
C GLY A 102 -15.55 -9.15 1.58
N ARG A 103 -14.74 -8.17 1.16
CA ARG A 103 -13.30 -8.28 0.98
C ARG A 103 -12.57 -7.19 1.75
N ALA A 104 -11.51 -7.58 2.45
CA ALA A 104 -10.64 -6.62 3.11
C ALA A 104 -9.73 -5.95 2.06
N ARG A 105 -9.61 -4.64 2.14
CA ARG A 105 -8.70 -3.84 1.35
C ARG A 105 -7.59 -3.29 2.21
N TYR A 106 -6.43 -3.05 1.62
CA TYR A 106 -5.23 -2.67 2.35
C TYR A 106 -4.60 -1.43 1.76
N GLU A 107 -4.10 -0.58 2.65
CA GLU A 107 -3.33 0.61 2.30
C GLU A 107 -2.14 0.78 3.22
N GLN A 108 -1.16 1.55 2.80
CA GLN A 108 -0.07 1.99 3.65
C GLN A 108 -0.64 2.90 4.75
N MET A 109 -0.17 2.72 6.00
CA MET A 109 -0.54 3.63 7.07
C MET A 109 -0.12 5.06 6.72
N SER A 110 -1.10 5.94 6.61
CA SER A 110 -0.88 7.37 6.35
C SER A 110 -0.72 8.14 7.65
N GLU A 111 0.17 9.15 7.66
CA GLU A 111 0.29 10.10 8.78
C GLU A 111 -0.82 11.17 8.74
N SER A 112 -1.43 11.37 7.58
CA SER A 112 -2.53 12.31 7.39
C SER A 112 -3.87 11.58 7.39
N HIS A 113 -4.82 12.12 8.17
CA HIS A 113 -6.20 11.63 8.14
C HIS A 113 -6.81 11.87 6.77
N HIS A 114 -7.53 10.89 6.24
CA HIS A 114 -8.34 10.97 5.03
C HIS A 114 -9.58 10.12 5.17
N ASP A 115 -10.59 10.48 4.41
CA ASP A 115 -11.88 9.80 4.32
C ASP A 115 -12.00 9.06 3.00
N HIS A 116 -12.91 8.11 2.90
CA HIS A 116 -13.07 7.27 1.73
C HIS A 116 -14.43 7.46 1.06
N LEU A 117 -14.43 7.61 -0.28
CA LEU A 117 -15.63 7.50 -1.10
C LEU A 117 -15.53 6.22 -1.93
N ILE A 118 -16.48 5.33 -1.75
CA ILE A 118 -16.54 4.03 -2.41
C ILE A 118 -17.56 4.10 -3.55
N ASN A 119 -17.10 3.90 -4.79
CA ASN A 119 -17.96 3.80 -5.94
C ASN A 119 -18.64 2.43 -5.99
N LEU A 120 -19.93 2.38 -5.72
CA LEU A 120 -20.71 1.13 -5.67
C LEU A 120 -20.80 0.38 -7.01
N ARG A 121 -20.44 1.02 -8.14
CA ARG A 121 -20.46 0.38 -9.45
C ARG A 121 -19.14 -0.32 -9.80
N SER A 122 -18.05 0.36 -9.52
CA SER A 122 -16.72 -0.12 -9.91
C SER A 122 -15.93 -0.72 -8.75
N GLY A 123 -16.35 -0.49 -7.50
CA GLY A 123 -15.57 -0.81 -6.31
C GLY A 123 -14.34 0.11 -6.13
N GLN A 124 -14.21 1.17 -6.93
CA GLN A 124 -13.11 2.12 -6.79
C GLN A 124 -13.23 2.87 -5.47
N VAL A 125 -12.11 2.97 -4.76
CA VAL A 125 -11.97 3.77 -3.54
C VAL A 125 -11.27 5.08 -3.91
N ILE A 126 -11.82 6.19 -3.47
CA ILE A 126 -11.29 7.55 -3.67
C ILE A 126 -11.05 8.14 -2.30
N GLU A 127 -9.82 8.53 -2.02
CA GLU A 127 -9.46 9.26 -0.81
C GLU A 127 -9.81 10.74 -0.98
N PHE A 128 -10.32 11.36 0.08
CA PHE A 128 -10.58 12.78 0.10
C PHE A 128 -10.37 13.36 1.50
N GLN A 129 -10.20 14.68 1.57
CA GLN A 129 -10.16 15.43 2.81
C GLN A 129 -11.10 16.62 2.68
N SER A 130 -11.84 16.93 3.75
CA SER A 130 -12.74 18.09 3.79
C SER A 130 -12.69 18.76 5.15
N GLU A 131 -12.06 19.94 5.21
CA GLU A 131 -12.00 20.73 6.44
C GLU A 131 -13.41 21.09 6.97
N GLU A 132 -14.39 21.22 6.08
CA GLU A 132 -15.77 21.51 6.44
C GLU A 132 -16.42 20.34 7.18
N ILE A 133 -16.22 19.11 6.70
CA ILE A 133 -16.71 17.89 7.34
C ILE A 133 -16.04 17.73 8.69
N GLU A 134 -14.72 17.88 8.76
CA GLU A 134 -13.94 17.84 9.98
C GLU A 134 -14.44 18.82 11.05
N ARG A 135 -14.72 20.04 10.63
CA ARG A 135 -15.25 21.07 11.51
C ARG A 135 -16.64 20.70 12.03
N LEU A 136 -17.51 20.22 11.13
CA LEU A 136 -18.86 19.82 11.48
C LEU A 136 -18.89 18.67 12.49
N GLN A 137 -18.07 17.66 12.29
CA GLN A 137 -17.96 16.51 13.20
C GLN A 137 -17.51 16.95 14.59
N ARG A 138 -16.49 17.82 14.69
CA ARG A 138 -16.03 18.39 15.97
C ARG A 138 -17.14 19.21 16.65
N GLU A 139 -17.92 19.98 15.88
CA GLU A 139 -19.02 20.76 16.40
C GLU A 139 -20.16 19.88 16.94
N VAL A 140 -20.51 18.82 16.21
CA VAL A 140 -21.54 17.86 16.64
C VAL A 140 -21.11 17.18 17.95
N ALA A 141 -19.87 16.67 18.01
CA ALA A 141 -19.35 16.05 19.23
C ALA A 141 -19.41 17.01 20.42
N ARG A 142 -19.02 18.27 20.23
CA ARG A 142 -19.06 19.30 21.27
C ARG A 142 -20.50 19.62 21.73
N LYS A 143 -21.47 19.70 20.81
CA LYS A 143 -22.90 19.91 21.15
C LYS A 143 -23.46 18.77 21.99
N LEU A 144 -22.92 17.55 21.79
CA LEU A 144 -23.30 16.37 22.58
C LEU A 144 -22.52 16.24 23.89
N GLY A 145 -21.60 17.16 24.20
CA GLY A 145 -20.80 17.17 25.42
C GLY A 145 -19.50 16.35 25.34
N TYR A 146 -19.02 16.02 24.13
CA TYR A 146 -17.83 15.22 23.93
C TYR A 146 -16.73 15.96 23.18
N LYS A 147 -15.48 15.53 23.40
CA LYS A 147 -14.32 15.88 22.56
C LYS A 147 -14.13 14.78 21.53
N LEU A 148 -14.18 15.12 20.24
CA LEU A 148 -13.84 14.18 19.18
C LEU A 148 -12.36 13.82 19.28
N VAL A 149 -12.04 12.54 19.34
CA VAL A 149 -10.67 12.00 19.43
C VAL A 149 -10.26 11.41 18.08
N ASP A 150 -11.16 10.70 17.44
CA ASP A 150 -10.97 10.00 16.19
C ASP A 150 -12.31 9.79 15.50
N HIS A 151 -12.31 9.60 14.17
CA HIS A 151 -13.51 9.26 13.41
C HIS A 151 -13.15 8.42 12.17
N ARG A 152 -14.15 7.82 11.59
CA ARG A 152 -14.08 7.13 10.31
C ARG A 152 -15.29 7.53 9.47
N LEU A 153 -15.06 8.05 8.27
CA LEU A 153 -16.12 8.41 7.34
C LEU A 153 -15.95 7.64 6.03
N GLU A 154 -17.01 6.96 5.63
CA GLU A 154 -17.11 6.24 4.38
C GLU A 154 -18.36 6.71 3.63
N LEU A 155 -18.18 7.21 2.42
CA LEU A 155 -19.27 7.60 1.53
C LEU A 155 -19.43 6.51 0.47
N TYR A 156 -20.63 5.95 0.36
CA TYR A 156 -20.98 4.97 -0.65
C TYR A 156 -21.80 5.66 -1.73
N ALA A 157 -21.28 5.76 -2.96
CA ALA A 157 -21.84 6.58 -4.01
C ALA A 157 -21.88 5.87 -5.36
N VAL A 158 -22.70 6.39 -6.26
CA VAL A 158 -22.72 6.02 -7.68
C VAL A 158 -22.36 7.25 -8.51
N PRO A 159 -21.77 7.09 -9.72
CA PRO A 159 -21.48 8.20 -10.62
C PRO A 159 -22.76 9.01 -10.95
N LEU A 160 -22.63 10.34 -10.99
CA LEU A 160 -23.75 11.25 -11.30
C LEU A 160 -24.40 11.00 -12.67
N ASP A 161 -23.65 10.41 -13.61
CA ASP A 161 -24.16 10.12 -14.96
C ASP A 161 -25.05 8.86 -15.02
N ASP A 162 -25.07 8.05 -13.96
CA ASP A 162 -25.94 6.86 -13.89
C ASP A 162 -27.43 7.21 -13.75
N ASP A 163 -27.78 8.37 -13.20
CA ASP A 163 -29.16 8.83 -13.06
C ASP A 163 -29.80 9.24 -14.40
N LYS A 164 -28.98 9.47 -15.45
CA LYS A 164 -29.47 9.86 -16.78
C LYS A 164 -29.87 8.68 -17.66
N LYS A 165 -29.68 7.43 -17.20
CA LYS A 165 -29.99 6.19 -17.95
C LYS A 165 -31.23 5.45 -17.45
N ARG A 166 -32.03 6.05 -16.58
CA ARG A 166 -33.36 5.51 -16.17
C ARG A 166 -34.51 6.18 -16.86
#